data_8c56fb01eebb7e2a1de1fb774b5981f5
#
_entry.id   8c56fb01eebb7e2a1de1fb774b5981f5
#
_cell.length_a   1.000
_cell.length_b   1.000
_cell.length_c   1.000
_cell.angle_alpha   90.00
_cell.angle_beta   90.00
_cell.angle_gamma   90.00
#
_symmetry.space_group_name_H-M   'P 1'
#
loop_
_entity.id
_entity.type
_entity.pdbx_description
1 polymer ?
#
loop_
_entity_poly.entity_id
_entity_poly.type
_entity_poly.pdbx_seq_one_letter_code
_entity_poly.pdbx_strand_id
1 'polypeptide(L)'
;MKILKKTVVILLIVYVGIVTIFESWLGYSQPQGEGMVTINTTNDEGVTTGRVVSLLKSGESLYIARNHWPKRWYDQALENPNISVESGGSTNDYLAVPVTGEEYDQVDSDNPLPGFFRFLTGFPPRHFIRLDPR
;
A
#
# COMPACT_ATOMS: atom_id res chain seq x y z
N MET A 1 -35.21 17.05 11.67
CA MET A 1 -34.72 15.67 11.84
C MET A 1 -34.64 14.92 10.52
N LYS A 2 -35.70 14.88 9.70
CA LYS A 2 -35.68 14.21 8.38
C LYS A 2 -34.68 14.83 7.41
N ILE A 3 -34.56 16.18 7.40
CA ILE A 3 -33.60 16.90 6.54
C ILE A 3 -32.18 16.57 6.95
N LEU A 4 -31.88 16.53 8.26
CA LEU A 4 -30.54 16.19 8.77
C LEU A 4 -30.13 14.77 8.35
N LYS A 5 -31.04 13.80 8.48
CA LYS A 5 -30.77 12.41 8.05
C LYS A 5 -30.47 12.32 6.56
N LYS A 6 -31.25 13.02 5.72
CA LYS A 6 -31.02 13.08 4.27
C LYS A 6 -29.66 13.69 3.94
N THR A 7 -29.31 14.78 4.61
CA THR A 7 -28.02 15.45 4.41
C THR A 7 -26.87 14.53 4.76
N VAL A 8 -26.93 13.85 5.91
CA VAL A 8 -25.90 12.89 6.33
C VAL A 8 -25.73 11.76 5.32
N VAL A 9 -26.84 11.20 4.84
CA VAL A 9 -26.80 10.12 3.83
C VAL A 9 -26.16 10.62 2.54
N ILE A 10 -26.51 11.81 2.07
CA ILE A 10 -25.92 12.39 0.86
C ILE A 10 -24.40 12.59 1.04
N LEU A 11 -23.97 13.13 2.19
CA LEU A 11 -22.55 13.34 2.47
C LEU A 11 -21.78 12.01 2.49
N LEU A 12 -22.37 10.96 3.06
CA LEU A 12 -21.77 9.63 3.06
C LEU A 12 -21.61 9.07 1.65
N ILE A 13 -22.64 9.21 0.81
CA ILE A 13 -22.61 8.77 -0.59
C ILE A 13 -21.52 9.52 -1.37
N VAL A 14 -21.43 10.84 -1.17
CA VAL A 14 -20.41 11.68 -1.83
C VAL A 14 -19.02 11.25 -1.37
N TYR A 15 -18.83 11.00 -0.08
CA TYR A 15 -17.53 10.56 0.45
C TYR A 15 -17.12 9.19 -0.12
N VAL A 16 -18.02 8.21 -0.14
CA VAL A 16 -17.77 6.90 -0.76
C VAL A 16 -17.40 7.06 -2.24
N GLY A 17 -18.08 7.96 -2.94
CA GLY A 17 -17.74 8.28 -4.34
C GLY A 17 -16.33 8.85 -4.51
N ILE A 18 -15.93 9.78 -3.65
CA ILE A 18 -14.59 10.37 -3.65
C ILE A 18 -13.53 9.27 -3.41
N VAL A 19 -13.72 8.45 -2.38
CA VAL A 19 -12.80 7.36 -2.06
C VAL A 19 -12.70 6.37 -3.22
N THR A 20 -13.81 5.98 -3.81
CA THR A 20 -13.85 5.04 -4.94
C THR A 20 -13.10 5.59 -6.16
N ILE A 21 -13.32 6.85 -6.50
CA ILE A 21 -12.65 7.51 -7.64
C ILE A 21 -11.15 7.60 -7.37
N PHE A 22 -10.74 8.04 -6.19
CA PHE A 22 -9.33 8.20 -5.84
C PHE A 22 -8.59 6.85 -5.82
N GLU A 23 -9.17 5.83 -5.20
CA GLU A 23 -8.60 4.48 -5.15
C GLU A 23 -8.49 3.87 -6.56
N SER A 24 -9.52 4.08 -7.40
CA SER A 24 -9.50 3.60 -8.78
C SER A 24 -8.41 4.29 -9.59
N TRP A 25 -8.22 5.60 -9.38
CA TRP A 25 -7.16 6.37 -10.03
C TRP A 25 -5.79 5.87 -9.62
N LEU A 26 -5.55 5.64 -8.32
CA LEU A 26 -4.30 5.07 -7.82
C LEU A 26 -4.03 3.69 -8.43
N GLY A 27 -5.06 2.86 -8.50
CA GLY A 27 -4.95 1.52 -9.07
C GLY A 27 -4.64 1.52 -10.56
N TYR A 28 -5.20 2.45 -11.30
CA TYR A 28 -5.01 2.55 -12.76
C TYR A 28 -3.72 3.26 -13.14
N SER A 29 -3.47 4.44 -12.56
CA SER A 29 -2.34 5.28 -12.97
C SER A 29 -1.00 4.81 -12.42
N GLN A 30 -0.99 4.10 -11.28
CA GLN A 30 0.23 3.66 -10.60
C GLN A 30 1.29 4.75 -10.58
N PRO A 31 1.04 5.87 -9.85
CA PRO A 31 1.91 7.04 -9.91
C PRO A 31 3.36 6.68 -9.55
N GLN A 32 4.29 7.08 -10.41
CA GLN A 32 5.72 6.94 -10.18
C GLN A 32 6.25 8.22 -9.52
N GLY A 33 7.32 8.09 -8.76
CA GLY A 33 7.94 9.23 -8.14
C GLY A 33 9.05 8.83 -7.17
N GLU A 34 9.61 9.84 -6.53
CA GLU A 34 10.61 9.64 -5.49
C GLU A 34 10.02 8.80 -4.35
N GLY A 35 10.77 7.78 -3.91
CA GLY A 35 10.28 6.86 -2.89
C GLY A 35 9.31 5.79 -3.38
N MET A 36 9.13 5.65 -4.69
CA MET A 36 8.31 4.59 -5.29
C MET A 36 9.17 3.54 -5.95
N VAL A 37 8.74 2.29 -5.83
CA VAL A 37 9.40 1.13 -6.46
C VAL A 37 8.35 0.21 -7.06
N THR A 38 8.80 -0.70 -7.94
CA THR A 38 7.91 -1.75 -8.48
C THR A 38 8.20 -3.07 -7.78
N ILE A 39 7.20 -3.61 -7.12
CA ILE A 39 7.27 -4.96 -6.55
C ILE A 39 6.73 -5.96 -7.59
N ASN A 40 7.46 -7.05 -7.78
CA ASN A 40 7.02 -8.16 -8.63
C ASN A 40 6.66 -9.35 -7.75
N THR A 41 5.40 -9.76 -7.83
CA THR A 41 4.87 -10.91 -7.08
C THR A 41 4.39 -11.98 -8.05
N THR A 42 4.50 -13.23 -7.65
CA THR A 42 4.09 -14.38 -8.47
C THR A 42 2.93 -15.09 -7.79
N ASN A 43 1.87 -15.38 -8.56
CA ASN A 43 0.71 -16.10 -8.04
C ASN A 43 0.91 -17.63 -8.09
N ASP A 44 -0.08 -18.39 -7.65
CA ASP A 44 -0.05 -19.85 -7.62
C ASP A 44 0.07 -20.48 -9.01
N GLU A 45 -0.34 -19.76 -10.05
CA GLU A 45 -0.26 -20.21 -11.46
C GLU A 45 1.10 -19.89 -12.09
N GLY A 46 2.03 -19.28 -11.33
CA GLY A 46 3.34 -18.90 -11.82
C GLY A 46 3.37 -17.59 -12.60
N VAL A 47 2.28 -16.82 -12.59
CA VAL A 47 2.20 -15.52 -13.27
C VAL A 47 2.77 -14.43 -12.38
N THR A 48 3.75 -13.69 -12.89
CA THR A 48 4.38 -12.56 -12.19
C THR A 48 3.75 -11.26 -12.63
N THR A 49 3.38 -10.44 -11.65
CA THR A 49 2.76 -9.13 -11.87
C THR A 49 3.56 -8.04 -11.15
N GLY A 50 3.85 -6.94 -11.84
CA GLY A 50 4.50 -5.76 -11.27
C GLY A 50 3.49 -4.74 -10.73
N ARG A 51 3.81 -4.12 -9.60
CA ARG A 51 2.98 -3.08 -8.98
C ARG A 51 3.83 -1.99 -8.36
N VAL A 52 3.47 -0.73 -8.59
CA VAL A 52 4.14 0.41 -7.99
C VAL A 52 3.67 0.59 -6.55
N VAL A 53 4.61 0.65 -5.61
CA VAL A 53 4.34 0.77 -4.18
C VAL A 53 5.34 1.75 -3.54
N SER A 54 5.01 2.22 -2.33
CA SER A 54 5.90 3.11 -1.58
C SER A 54 7.03 2.32 -0.92
N LEU A 55 8.27 2.79 -1.10
CA LEU A 55 9.43 2.29 -0.39
C LEU A 55 9.69 3.14 0.83
N LEU A 56 9.82 2.51 1.99
CA LEU A 56 10.04 3.16 3.27
C LEU A 56 11.33 2.67 3.91
N LYS A 57 11.87 3.48 4.81
CA LYS A 57 13.01 3.11 5.64
C LYS A 57 12.64 3.25 7.11
N SER A 58 13.14 2.32 7.92
CA SER A 58 13.11 2.43 9.37
C SER A 58 14.36 1.73 9.91
N GLY A 59 15.23 2.48 10.59
CA GLY A 59 16.55 1.96 10.95
C GLY A 59 17.36 1.61 9.70
N GLU A 60 17.92 0.41 9.68
CA GLU A 60 18.72 -0.10 8.55
C GLU A 60 17.91 -0.95 7.56
N SER A 61 16.64 -1.17 7.82
CA SER A 61 15.78 -2.03 7.02
C SER A 61 14.94 -1.25 6.03
N LEU A 62 14.61 -1.90 4.92
CA LEU A 62 13.71 -1.39 3.90
C LEU A 62 12.35 -2.06 4.04
N TYR A 63 11.30 -1.30 3.74
CA TYR A 63 9.91 -1.74 3.82
C TYR A 63 9.14 -1.27 2.61
N ILE A 64 8.09 -1.99 2.27
CA ILE A 64 7.06 -1.53 1.35
C ILE A 64 5.74 -1.45 2.08
N ALA A 65 4.90 -0.50 1.67
CA ALA A 65 3.67 -0.21 2.40
C ALA A 65 2.43 -0.40 1.54
N ARG A 66 1.40 -0.97 2.14
CA ARG A 66 0.03 -0.94 1.66
C ARG A 66 -0.72 0.12 2.47
N ASN A 67 -0.87 1.31 1.87
CA ASN A 67 -1.41 2.49 2.54
C ASN A 67 -2.87 2.79 2.19
N HIS A 68 -3.49 2.00 1.34
CA HIS A 68 -4.88 2.15 0.91
C HIS A 68 -5.53 0.76 0.83
N TRP A 69 -6.77 0.71 0.35
CA TRP A 69 -7.59 -0.50 0.44
C TRP A 69 -6.91 -1.75 -0.11
N PRO A 70 -7.34 -2.97 0.33
CA PRO A 70 -6.65 -4.21 0.04
C PRO A 70 -6.23 -4.36 -1.41
N LYS A 71 -4.95 -4.62 -1.61
CA LYS A 71 -4.37 -4.84 -2.92
C LYS A 71 -3.88 -6.29 -3.03
N ARG A 72 -4.15 -6.88 -4.16
CA ARG A 72 -3.83 -8.26 -4.44
C ARG A 72 -2.33 -8.57 -4.32
N TRP A 73 -1.48 -7.60 -4.67
CA TRP A 73 -0.04 -7.76 -4.56
C TRP A 73 0.43 -8.08 -3.14
N TYR A 74 -0.21 -7.48 -2.15
CA TYR A 74 0.13 -7.71 -0.75
C TYR A 74 -0.15 -9.16 -0.34
N ASP A 75 -1.33 -9.66 -0.67
CA ASP A 75 -1.71 -11.03 -0.37
C ASP A 75 -0.82 -12.02 -1.12
N GLN A 76 -0.50 -11.76 -2.39
CA GLN A 76 0.40 -12.58 -3.19
C GLN A 76 1.81 -12.61 -2.60
N ALA A 77 2.32 -11.47 -2.10
CA ALA A 77 3.63 -11.41 -1.47
C ALA A 77 3.69 -12.21 -0.16
N LEU A 78 2.60 -12.31 0.58
CA LEU A 78 2.54 -13.13 1.78
C LEU A 78 2.42 -14.62 1.46
N GLU A 79 1.68 -14.99 0.42
CA GLU A 79 1.53 -16.37 -0.03
C GLU A 79 2.80 -16.92 -0.67
N ASN A 80 3.46 -16.10 -1.48
CA ASN A 80 4.74 -16.42 -2.12
C ASN A 80 5.76 -15.32 -1.79
N PRO A 81 6.50 -15.48 -0.68
CA PRO A 81 7.38 -14.42 -0.18
C PRO A 81 8.66 -14.20 -0.99
N ASN A 82 8.94 -15.03 -1.98
CA ASN A 82 10.05 -14.82 -2.91
C ASN A 82 9.64 -13.76 -3.94
N ILE A 83 10.05 -12.52 -3.69
CA ILE A 83 9.67 -11.37 -4.51
C ILE A 83 10.91 -10.68 -5.08
N SER A 84 10.73 -9.84 -6.08
CA SER A 84 11.76 -8.92 -6.54
C SER A 84 11.24 -7.49 -6.53
N VAL A 85 12.17 -6.54 -6.39
CA VAL A 85 11.85 -5.12 -6.36
C VAL A 85 12.74 -4.40 -7.37
N GLU A 86 12.10 -3.63 -8.25
CA GLU A 86 12.77 -2.78 -9.24
C GLU A 86 12.84 -1.34 -8.72
N SER A 87 14.04 -0.80 -8.68
CA SER A 87 14.29 0.57 -8.25
C SER A 87 15.45 1.16 -9.07
N GLY A 88 15.20 2.29 -9.72
CA GLY A 88 16.24 3.02 -10.46
C GLY A 88 16.95 2.20 -11.53
N GLY A 89 16.25 1.29 -12.22
CA GLY A 89 16.81 0.43 -13.26
C GLY A 89 17.48 -0.83 -12.75
N SER A 90 17.53 -1.04 -11.43
CA SER A 90 18.08 -2.26 -10.81
C SER A 90 16.97 -3.11 -10.23
N THR A 91 17.11 -4.43 -10.38
CA THR A 91 16.18 -5.40 -9.80
C THR A 91 16.91 -6.25 -8.77
N ASN A 92 16.38 -6.31 -7.56
CA ASN A 92 16.94 -7.10 -6.46
C ASN A 92 15.92 -8.08 -5.92
N ASP A 93 16.40 -9.23 -5.47
CA ASP A 93 15.55 -10.26 -4.88
C ASP A 93 15.45 -10.10 -3.36
N TYR A 94 14.26 -10.30 -2.83
CA TYR A 94 13.97 -10.18 -1.41
C TYR A 94 13.05 -11.29 -0.94
N LEU A 95 13.11 -11.55 0.37
CA LEU A 95 12.10 -12.32 1.07
C LEU A 95 11.12 -11.32 1.71
N ALA A 96 9.84 -11.44 1.41
CA ALA A 96 8.79 -10.61 2.00
C ALA A 96 8.44 -11.11 3.40
N VAL A 97 8.58 -10.24 4.41
CA VAL A 97 8.28 -10.56 5.81
C VAL A 97 7.21 -9.60 6.31
N PRO A 98 6.03 -10.11 6.75
CA PRO A 98 5.00 -9.22 7.31
C PRO A 98 5.49 -8.59 8.61
N VAL A 99 5.14 -7.32 8.81
CA VAL A 99 5.58 -6.52 9.95
C VAL A 99 4.45 -6.43 10.97
N THR A 100 4.76 -6.73 12.23
CA THR A 100 3.81 -6.71 13.35
C THR A 100 4.45 -6.17 14.62
N GLY A 101 3.63 -5.86 15.65
CA GLY A 101 4.08 -5.50 16.99
C GLY A 101 4.88 -4.20 17.04
N GLU A 102 5.96 -4.19 17.81
CA GLU A 102 6.80 -3.00 18.00
C GLU A 102 7.47 -2.54 16.69
N GLU A 103 7.84 -3.48 15.84
CA GLU A 103 8.40 -3.16 14.52
C GLU A 103 7.40 -2.36 13.68
N TYR A 104 6.13 -2.78 13.69
CA TYR A 104 5.06 -2.06 13.01
C TYR A 104 4.95 -0.62 13.54
N ASP A 105 4.92 -0.45 14.85
CA ASP A 105 4.79 0.86 15.47
C ASP A 105 5.96 1.78 15.11
N GLN A 106 7.17 1.23 15.06
CA GLN A 106 8.37 1.98 14.70
C GLN A 106 8.34 2.42 13.23
N VAL A 107 7.97 1.52 12.32
CA VAL A 107 7.87 1.85 10.88
C VAL A 107 6.80 2.90 10.64
N ASP A 108 5.67 2.79 11.30
CA ASP A 108 4.56 3.75 11.19
C ASP A 108 4.97 5.13 11.71
N SER A 109 5.65 5.20 12.85
CA SER A 109 6.15 6.45 13.43
C SER A 109 7.20 7.12 12.56
N ASP A 110 8.10 6.34 11.96
CA ASP A 110 9.16 6.86 11.10
C ASP A 110 8.66 7.34 9.73
N ASN A 111 7.47 6.87 9.32
CA ASN A 111 6.91 7.14 8.01
C ASN A 111 5.42 7.53 8.09
N PRO A 112 5.10 8.68 8.71
CA PRO A 112 3.70 9.09 8.86
C PRO A 112 3.06 9.42 7.52
N LEU A 113 1.76 9.11 7.39
CA LEU A 113 0.97 9.48 6.22
C LEU A 113 0.28 10.83 6.46
N PRO A 114 0.22 11.71 5.43
CA PRO A 114 -0.59 12.92 5.50
C PRO A 114 -2.06 12.59 5.77
N GLY A 115 -2.69 13.37 6.66
CA GLY A 115 -4.09 13.16 7.01
C GLY A 115 -5.04 13.31 5.83
N PHE A 116 -4.71 14.20 4.87
CA PHE A 116 -5.51 14.39 3.66
C PHE A 116 -5.48 13.15 2.75
N PHE A 117 -4.33 12.50 2.61
CA PHE A 117 -4.22 11.23 1.87
C PHE A 117 -5.08 10.15 2.53
N ARG A 118 -5.02 10.04 3.85
CA ARG A 118 -5.83 9.07 4.60
C ARG A 118 -7.33 9.33 4.42
N PHE A 119 -7.74 10.58 4.41
CA PHE A 119 -9.12 10.97 4.14
C PHE A 119 -9.56 10.54 2.73
N LEU A 120 -8.74 10.79 1.70
CA LEU A 120 -9.05 10.42 0.31
C LEU A 120 -9.13 8.91 0.09
N THR A 121 -8.45 8.13 0.90
CA THR A 121 -8.45 6.67 0.80
C THR A 121 -9.42 5.98 1.76
N GLY A 122 -10.15 6.75 2.59
CA GLY A 122 -11.15 6.20 3.50
C GLY A 122 -10.59 5.60 4.77
N PHE A 123 -9.42 6.06 5.23
CA PHE A 123 -8.74 5.63 6.47
C PHE A 123 -8.51 4.11 6.54
N PRO A 124 -7.99 3.43 5.50
CA PRO A 124 -7.70 2.01 5.60
C PRO A 124 -6.55 1.75 6.57
N PRO A 125 -6.51 0.56 7.20
CA PRO A 125 -5.34 0.20 8.01
C PRO A 125 -4.10 0.09 7.14
N ARG A 126 -2.96 0.52 7.69
CA ARG A 126 -1.67 0.37 7.03
C ARG A 126 -1.14 -1.04 7.25
N HIS A 127 -0.45 -1.56 6.23
CA HIS A 127 0.29 -2.81 6.33
C HIS A 127 1.68 -2.62 5.74
N PHE A 128 2.67 -3.22 6.37
CA PHE A 128 4.07 -3.14 5.93
C PHE A 128 4.63 -4.54 5.68
N ILE A 129 5.52 -4.61 4.69
CA ILE A 129 6.32 -5.79 4.43
C ILE A 129 7.78 -5.37 4.52
N ARG A 130 8.57 -6.08 5.34
CA ARG A 130 10.02 -5.89 5.40
C ARG A 130 10.67 -6.63 4.23
N LEU A 131 11.63 -5.98 3.60
CA LEU A 131 12.39 -6.54 2.49
C LEU A 131 13.69 -7.12 3.03
N ASP A 132 13.74 -8.42 3.23
CA ASP A 132 14.97 -9.10 3.65
C ASP A 132 15.75 -9.56 2.41
N PRO A 133 17.02 -9.13 2.21
CA PRO A 133 17.79 -9.52 1.04
C PRO A 133 17.96 -11.03 0.94
N ARG A 134 17.90 -11.55 -0.29
CA ARG A 134 18.13 -12.97 -0.59
C ARG A 134 19.45 -13.17 -1.28
#